data_4d1971381c31fbe276a2e38aafa9c268
#
_entry.id   4d1971381c31fbe276a2e38aafa9c268
#
_cell.length_a   1.000
_cell.length_b   1.000
_cell.length_c   1.000
_cell.angle_alpha   90.00
_cell.angle_beta   90.00
_cell.angle_gamma   90.00
#
_symmetry.space_group_name_H-M   'P 1'
#
loop_
_entity.id
_entity.type
_entity.pdbx_description
1 polymer ?
#
loop_
_entity_poly.entity_id
_entity_poly.type
_entity_poly.pdbx_seq_one_letter_code
_entity_poly.pdbx_strand_id
1 'polypeptide(L)'
;VTSDLNQLIEGIRTGSIVPYLGPGTLNGVTNKLDGAAIPADSDSLIMAMTNGQPMSPRLMYEFPRAAMHIENKKGRSFIENFLTKVYGETQWSTSELHVALAEMGAPYVIDANRDIQLLQQYSDREHTLIVGAARLAAHPYRFDIYHFANGSYTLIEQDQVNTKIPAIFKPMGCPLPKPSYVASDADFVDYITELMGGFAIPTWLKDYRQEKQYLFLGMRFTRDTERMVMSDLIYGANKELSGWALIADPTDKERKFLDKKNIQLIEQDWVSLLEITAENAA
;
A
#
# COMPACT_ATOMS: atom_id res chain seq x y z
N VAL A 1 -19.70 -13.33 12.67
CA VAL A 1 -18.53 -12.40 12.59
C VAL A 1 -17.23 -13.19 12.65
N THR A 2 -16.96 -13.99 13.69
CA THR A 2 -15.71 -14.79 13.81
C THR A 2 -15.56 -15.81 12.69
N SER A 3 -16.65 -16.48 12.28
CA SER A 3 -16.66 -17.40 11.13
C SER A 3 -16.27 -16.69 9.83
N ASP A 4 -16.73 -15.47 9.63
CA ASP A 4 -16.47 -14.69 8.42
C ASP A 4 -14.99 -14.26 8.35
N LEU A 5 -14.41 -13.83 9.47
CA LEU A 5 -12.99 -13.45 9.52
C LEU A 5 -12.05 -14.64 9.32
N ASN A 6 -12.41 -15.84 9.82
CA ASN A 6 -11.66 -17.07 9.53
C ASN A 6 -11.65 -17.40 8.02
N GLN A 7 -12.79 -17.19 7.34
CA GLN A 7 -12.86 -17.38 5.89
C GLN A 7 -11.99 -16.36 5.14
N LEU A 8 -11.92 -15.12 5.61
CA LEU A 8 -11.02 -14.10 5.04
C LEU A 8 -9.56 -14.51 5.19
N ILE A 9 -9.14 -14.99 6.36
CA ILE A 9 -7.77 -15.47 6.60
C ILE A 9 -7.42 -16.64 5.67
N GLU A 10 -8.32 -17.61 5.52
CA GLU A 10 -8.11 -18.73 4.60
C GLU A 10 -8.06 -18.27 3.14
N GLY A 11 -8.91 -17.31 2.76
CA GLY A 11 -8.87 -16.67 1.45
C GLY A 11 -7.53 -15.95 1.15
N ILE A 12 -6.92 -15.33 2.17
CA ILE A 12 -5.59 -14.73 2.06
C ILE A 12 -4.53 -15.82 1.82
N ARG A 13 -4.55 -16.89 2.59
CA ARG A 13 -3.59 -18.00 2.46
C ARG A 13 -3.64 -18.67 1.11
N THR A 14 -4.84 -18.88 0.58
CA THR A 14 -5.05 -19.51 -0.73
C THR A 14 -4.88 -18.56 -1.91
N GLY A 15 -4.81 -17.25 -1.65
CA GLY A 15 -4.70 -16.22 -2.69
C GLY A 15 -5.98 -15.93 -3.46
N SER A 16 -7.13 -16.38 -2.96
CA SER A 16 -8.46 -15.97 -3.48
C SER A 16 -8.81 -14.54 -3.02
N ILE A 17 -8.29 -14.14 -1.86
CA ILE A 17 -8.42 -12.80 -1.30
C ILE A 17 -7.04 -12.14 -1.25
N VAL A 18 -6.95 -10.93 -1.81
CA VAL A 18 -5.74 -10.12 -1.85
C VAL A 18 -5.80 -9.05 -0.76
N PRO A 19 -4.88 -9.04 0.22
CA PRO A 19 -4.77 -7.93 1.16
C PRO A 19 -4.38 -6.64 0.44
N TYR A 20 -5.10 -5.56 0.76
CA TYR A 20 -4.81 -4.20 0.31
C TYR A 20 -4.60 -3.31 1.52
N LEU A 21 -3.36 -2.86 1.72
CA LEU A 21 -2.93 -2.13 2.91
C LEU A 21 -2.95 -0.63 2.67
N GLY A 22 -3.62 0.10 3.56
CA GLY A 22 -3.62 1.54 3.60
C GLY A 22 -2.94 2.13 4.83
N PRO A 23 -2.95 3.46 4.99
CA PRO A 23 -2.21 4.16 6.04
C PRO A 23 -2.49 3.70 7.47
N GLY A 24 -3.74 3.34 7.78
CA GLY A 24 -4.15 2.88 9.10
C GLY A 24 -3.49 1.57 9.56
N THR A 25 -2.89 0.79 8.66
CA THR A 25 -2.12 -0.42 9.04
C THR A 25 -0.83 -0.10 9.77
N LEU A 26 -0.38 1.16 9.71
CA LEU A 26 0.79 1.65 10.43
C LEU A 26 0.44 2.28 11.80
N ASN A 27 -0.84 2.29 12.18
CA ASN A 27 -1.25 2.75 13.50
C ASN A 27 -0.56 1.92 14.60
N GLY A 28 0.00 2.60 15.59
CA GLY A 28 0.77 1.97 16.65
C GLY A 28 2.26 1.75 16.35
N VAL A 29 2.70 1.94 15.11
CA VAL A 29 4.13 1.92 14.78
C VAL A 29 4.79 3.22 15.26
N THR A 30 5.85 3.10 16.05
CA THR A 30 6.54 4.22 16.68
C THR A 30 8.04 4.20 16.41
N ASN A 31 8.64 5.37 16.40
CA ASN A 31 10.08 5.53 16.31
C ASN A 31 10.75 4.97 17.57
N LYS A 32 11.73 4.11 17.39
CA LYS A 32 12.46 3.44 18.51
C LYS A 32 13.28 4.42 19.35
N LEU A 33 13.59 5.61 18.85
CA LEU A 33 14.42 6.60 19.58
C LEU A 33 13.59 7.52 20.47
N ASP A 34 12.45 8.01 19.98
CA ASP A 34 11.67 9.06 20.65
C ASP A 34 10.20 8.72 20.88
N GLY A 35 9.74 7.56 20.38
CA GLY A 35 8.36 7.11 20.51
C GLY A 35 7.35 7.83 19.61
N ALA A 36 7.80 8.72 18.72
CA ALA A 36 6.91 9.41 17.80
C ALA A 36 6.23 8.43 16.83
N ALA A 37 4.95 8.64 16.54
CA ALA A 37 4.21 7.81 15.60
C ALA A 37 4.76 7.96 14.16
N ILE A 38 4.77 6.87 13.40
CA ILE A 38 5.13 6.92 11.98
C ILE A 38 4.11 7.76 11.21
N PRO A 39 4.53 8.76 10.44
CA PRO A 39 3.61 9.52 9.60
C PRO A 39 3.16 8.65 8.42
N ALA A 40 1.87 8.35 8.35
CA ALA A 40 1.32 7.45 7.34
C ALA A 40 0.21 8.08 6.51
N ASP A 41 -0.74 8.76 7.13
CA ASP A 41 -1.82 9.48 6.46
C ASP A 41 -1.37 10.86 5.92
N SER A 42 -2.24 11.48 5.13
CA SER A 42 -1.92 12.78 4.52
C SER A 42 -1.57 13.86 5.54
N ASP A 43 -2.32 13.95 6.63
CA ASP A 43 -2.13 15.02 7.61
C ASP A 43 -0.79 14.85 8.36
N SER A 44 -0.52 13.64 8.85
CA SER A 44 0.74 13.34 9.55
C SER A 44 1.97 13.48 8.64
N LEU A 45 1.87 13.07 7.36
CA LEU A 45 2.94 13.26 6.38
C LEU A 45 3.21 14.74 6.08
N ILE A 46 2.16 15.54 5.91
CA ILE A 46 2.32 16.98 5.68
C ILE A 46 2.98 17.65 6.89
N MET A 47 2.51 17.33 8.10
CA MET A 47 3.08 17.87 9.33
C MET A 47 4.55 17.45 9.50
N ALA A 48 4.89 16.21 9.23
CA ALA A 48 6.29 15.74 9.27
C ALA A 48 7.17 16.46 8.23
N MET A 49 6.68 16.65 7.00
CA MET A 49 7.39 17.33 5.92
C MET A 49 7.63 18.82 6.22
N THR A 50 6.78 19.44 7.00
CA THR A 50 6.82 20.86 7.36
C THR A 50 7.34 21.12 8.78
N ASN A 51 7.96 20.14 9.43
CA ASN A 51 8.46 20.23 10.80
C ASN A 51 7.36 20.68 11.81
N GLY A 52 6.18 20.10 11.70
CA GLY A 52 5.05 20.38 12.59
C GLY A 52 4.27 21.67 12.28
N GLN A 53 4.57 22.36 11.18
CA GLN A 53 3.85 23.57 10.78
C GLN A 53 2.72 23.23 9.81
N PRO A 54 1.45 23.48 10.17
CA PRO A 54 0.32 23.21 9.27
C PRO A 54 0.37 24.13 8.05
N MET A 55 0.02 23.60 6.91
CA MET A 55 -0.16 24.37 5.68
C MET A 55 -1.59 24.96 5.61
N SER A 56 -1.88 25.73 4.57
CA SER A 56 -3.24 26.22 4.35
C SER A 56 -4.23 25.04 4.21
N PRO A 57 -5.52 25.20 4.57
CA PRO A 57 -6.52 24.12 4.49
C PRO A 57 -6.58 23.43 3.12
N ARG A 58 -6.37 24.19 2.04
CA ARG A 58 -6.33 23.64 0.68
C ARG A 58 -5.16 22.67 0.46
N LEU A 59 -4.00 22.94 1.06
CA LEU A 59 -2.81 22.10 0.95
C LEU A 59 -2.84 20.94 1.95
N MET A 60 -3.52 21.10 3.09
CA MET A 60 -3.75 20.01 4.05
C MET A 60 -4.74 18.96 3.56
N TYR A 61 -5.46 19.23 2.46
CA TYR A 61 -6.49 18.30 1.97
C TYR A 61 -5.93 16.94 1.58
N GLU A 62 -4.80 16.90 0.85
CA GLU A 62 -4.12 15.67 0.44
C GLU A 62 -2.60 15.87 0.39
N PHE A 63 -1.85 14.86 0.81
CA PHE A 63 -0.38 14.88 0.75
C PHE A 63 0.17 15.16 -0.66
N PRO A 64 -0.34 14.59 -1.76
CA PRO A 64 0.17 14.89 -3.10
C PRO A 64 0.15 16.38 -3.46
N ARG A 65 -0.89 17.09 -3.05
CA ARG A 65 -1.01 18.53 -3.28
C ARG A 65 0.01 19.34 -2.49
N ALA A 66 0.20 19.00 -1.22
CA ALA A 66 1.23 19.62 -0.38
C ALA A 66 2.63 19.31 -0.90
N ALA A 67 2.89 18.06 -1.28
CA ALA A 67 4.15 17.63 -1.87
C ALA A 67 4.46 18.39 -3.16
N MET A 68 3.48 18.59 -4.07
CA MET A 68 3.65 19.38 -5.28
C MET A 68 4.00 20.84 -4.97
N HIS A 69 3.33 21.45 -3.98
CA HIS A 69 3.64 22.81 -3.55
C HIS A 69 5.09 22.95 -3.04
N ILE A 70 5.56 21.99 -2.25
CA ILE A 70 6.93 21.98 -1.74
C ILE A 70 7.93 21.65 -2.87
N GLU A 71 7.61 20.70 -3.75
CA GLU A 71 8.43 20.34 -4.91
C GLU A 71 8.71 21.57 -5.80
N ASN A 72 7.68 22.39 -6.06
CA ASN A 72 7.82 23.63 -6.83
C ASN A 72 8.74 24.66 -6.17
N LYS A 73 8.90 24.62 -4.84
CA LYS A 73 9.75 25.55 -4.08
C LYS A 73 11.15 25.02 -3.83
N LYS A 74 11.28 23.72 -3.57
CA LYS A 74 12.53 23.10 -3.07
C LYS A 74 13.09 22.03 -4.01
N GLY A 75 12.36 21.68 -5.06
CA GLY A 75 12.74 20.64 -6.01
C GLY A 75 12.29 19.23 -5.58
N ARG A 76 12.30 18.33 -6.55
CA ARG A 76 11.89 16.91 -6.41
C ARG A 76 12.71 16.18 -5.35
N SER A 77 14.04 16.40 -5.35
CA SER A 77 14.94 15.72 -4.42
C SER A 77 14.60 15.97 -2.95
N PHE A 78 13.98 17.12 -2.62
CA PHE A 78 13.53 17.37 -1.25
C PHE A 78 12.46 16.35 -0.80
N ILE A 79 11.49 16.07 -1.66
CA ILE A 79 10.41 15.10 -1.37
C ILE A 79 10.97 13.68 -1.28
N GLU A 80 11.84 13.30 -2.21
CA GLU A 80 12.47 11.97 -2.21
C GLU A 80 13.33 11.75 -0.97
N ASN A 81 14.17 12.73 -0.61
CA ASN A 81 14.99 12.64 0.59
C ASN A 81 14.15 12.61 1.86
N PHE A 82 13.08 13.40 1.93
CA PHE A 82 12.14 13.38 3.06
C PHE A 82 11.53 11.98 3.24
N LEU A 83 10.95 11.41 2.18
CA LEU A 83 10.31 10.09 2.24
C LEU A 83 11.33 8.98 2.53
N THR A 84 12.52 9.06 1.95
CA THR A 84 13.60 8.09 2.20
C THR A 84 14.07 8.14 3.65
N LYS A 85 14.21 9.33 4.21
CA LYS A 85 14.55 9.50 5.63
C LYS A 85 13.47 8.92 6.53
N VAL A 86 12.21 9.24 6.27
CA VAL A 86 11.08 8.76 7.08
C VAL A 86 10.96 7.26 7.02
N TYR A 87 10.94 6.66 5.83
CA TYR A 87 10.57 5.25 5.65
C TYR A 87 11.75 4.29 5.50
N GLY A 88 12.93 4.78 5.11
CA GLY A 88 14.11 3.94 4.87
C GLY A 88 15.19 4.06 5.93
N GLU A 89 15.35 5.24 6.56
CA GLU A 89 16.46 5.49 7.49
C GLU A 89 16.02 5.49 8.96
N THR A 90 14.78 5.92 9.24
CA THR A 90 14.24 5.95 10.60
C THR A 90 13.94 4.52 11.07
N GLN A 91 14.35 4.21 12.29
CA GLN A 91 14.09 2.92 12.91
C GLN A 91 12.74 2.90 13.60
N TRP A 92 11.79 2.23 12.99
CA TRP A 92 10.43 2.05 13.50
C TRP A 92 10.28 0.76 14.31
N SER A 93 9.30 0.73 15.21
CA SER A 93 8.85 -0.51 15.83
C SER A 93 8.21 -1.43 14.78
N THR A 94 8.13 -2.71 15.07
CA THR A 94 7.51 -3.68 14.15
C THR A 94 5.99 -3.60 14.22
N SER A 95 5.33 -3.61 13.08
CA SER A 95 3.86 -3.71 12.99
C SER A 95 3.41 -5.16 13.16
N GLU A 96 2.55 -5.43 14.13
CA GLU A 96 1.98 -6.77 14.37
C GLU A 96 1.17 -7.27 13.18
N LEU A 97 0.44 -6.40 12.50
CA LEU A 97 -0.31 -6.78 11.31
C LEU A 97 0.60 -7.28 10.19
N HIS A 98 1.73 -6.61 9.97
CA HIS A 98 2.66 -7.02 8.90
C HIS A 98 3.35 -8.35 9.22
N VAL A 99 3.62 -8.62 10.51
CA VAL A 99 4.07 -9.94 10.97
C VAL A 99 3.02 -11.00 10.66
N ALA A 100 1.79 -10.80 11.09
CA ALA A 100 0.69 -11.75 10.87
C ALA A 100 0.44 -12.01 9.37
N LEU A 101 0.46 -10.98 8.53
CA LEU A 101 0.30 -11.15 7.09
C LEU A 101 1.44 -11.96 6.45
N ALA A 102 2.67 -11.74 6.88
CA ALA A 102 3.81 -12.54 6.41
C ALA A 102 3.71 -14.00 6.87
N GLU A 103 3.24 -14.26 8.09
CA GLU A 103 3.00 -15.61 8.61
C GLU A 103 1.83 -16.31 7.91
N MET A 104 0.80 -15.58 7.48
CA MET A 104 -0.29 -16.12 6.65
C MET A 104 0.22 -16.61 5.29
N GLY A 105 1.33 -16.07 4.79
CA GLY A 105 1.93 -16.50 3.54
C GLY A 105 1.12 -16.10 2.30
N ALA A 106 0.50 -14.91 2.31
CA ALA A 106 -0.27 -14.40 1.18
C ALA A 106 0.53 -14.46 -0.14
N PRO A 107 0.01 -15.09 -1.21
CA PRO A 107 0.72 -15.15 -2.50
C PRO A 107 0.88 -13.79 -3.17
N TYR A 108 0.01 -12.83 -2.85
CA TYR A 108 0.06 -11.48 -3.39
C TYR A 108 -0.51 -10.49 -2.39
N VAL A 109 0.19 -9.38 -2.18
CA VAL A 109 -0.23 -8.27 -1.31
C VAL A 109 -0.05 -6.95 -2.05
N ILE A 110 -1.03 -6.07 -1.98
CA ILE A 110 -0.91 -4.67 -2.39
C ILE A 110 -0.70 -3.85 -1.12
N ASP A 111 0.45 -3.21 -1.01
CA ASP A 111 0.77 -2.31 0.09
C ASP A 111 0.91 -0.87 -0.44
N ALA A 112 -0.15 -0.08 -0.29
CA ALA A 112 -0.20 1.30 -0.76
C ALA A 112 0.59 2.29 0.11
N ASN A 113 1.18 1.83 1.21
CA ASN A 113 2.09 2.62 2.02
C ASN A 113 3.50 2.66 1.40
N ARG A 114 4.29 3.65 1.79
CA ARG A 114 5.66 3.84 1.30
C ARG A 114 6.73 3.29 2.23
N ASP A 115 6.35 2.75 3.39
CA ASP A 115 7.24 2.14 4.37
C ASP A 115 7.81 0.78 3.91
N ILE A 116 8.63 0.17 4.75
CA ILE A 116 9.25 -1.13 4.48
C ILE A 116 8.85 -2.22 5.48
N GLN A 117 7.82 -2.00 6.29
CA GLN A 117 7.41 -2.95 7.35
C GLN A 117 7.17 -4.36 6.81
N LEU A 118 6.39 -4.46 5.73
CA LEU A 118 6.12 -5.77 5.12
C LEU A 118 7.38 -6.39 4.51
N LEU A 119 8.22 -5.61 3.85
CA LEU A 119 9.46 -6.10 3.24
C LEU A 119 10.44 -6.64 4.28
N GLN A 120 10.48 -6.05 5.47
CA GLN A 120 11.29 -6.54 6.58
C GLN A 120 10.81 -7.93 7.05
N GLN A 121 9.50 -8.19 7.04
CA GLN A 121 8.94 -9.49 7.41
C GLN A 121 9.17 -10.57 6.34
N TYR A 122 9.47 -10.18 5.09
CA TYR A 122 9.80 -11.09 3.99
C TYR A 122 11.31 -11.23 3.74
N SER A 123 12.16 -10.67 4.60
CA SER A 123 13.62 -10.70 4.46
C SER A 123 14.23 -12.10 4.58
N ASP A 124 13.50 -13.06 5.10
CA ASP A 124 13.91 -14.46 5.28
C ASP A 124 13.50 -15.39 4.12
N ARG A 125 12.76 -14.87 3.15
CA ARG A 125 12.18 -15.69 2.07
C ARG A 125 12.24 -15.00 0.70
N GLU A 126 12.31 -15.84 -0.32
CA GLU A 126 12.29 -15.41 -1.72
C GLU A 126 10.94 -14.80 -2.07
N HIS A 127 10.97 -13.63 -2.72
CA HIS A 127 9.75 -12.93 -3.14
C HIS A 127 10.01 -11.98 -4.32
N THR A 128 8.93 -11.60 -4.99
CA THR A 128 8.94 -10.54 -6.01
C THR A 128 8.45 -9.23 -5.39
N LEU A 129 9.20 -8.16 -5.59
CA LEU A 129 8.81 -6.80 -5.21
C LEU A 129 8.53 -5.98 -6.47
N ILE A 130 7.31 -5.41 -6.57
CA ILE A 130 6.95 -4.46 -7.61
C ILE A 130 6.86 -3.08 -6.98
N VAL A 131 7.64 -2.13 -7.49
CA VAL A 131 7.73 -0.76 -6.95
C VAL A 131 7.18 0.22 -7.96
N GLY A 132 6.13 0.94 -7.60
CA GLY A 132 5.57 2.00 -8.42
C GLY A 132 6.54 3.16 -8.62
N ALA A 133 6.49 3.76 -9.78
CA ALA A 133 7.33 4.88 -10.18
C ALA A 133 6.50 5.90 -10.99
N ALA A 134 6.96 7.14 -11.06
CA ALA A 134 6.30 8.18 -11.81
C ALA A 134 7.30 9.05 -12.59
N ARG A 135 6.84 9.66 -13.66
CA ARG A 135 7.61 10.62 -14.49
C ARG A 135 8.94 10.09 -14.99
N LEU A 136 8.99 8.82 -15.39
CA LEU A 136 10.18 8.18 -15.97
C LEU A 136 10.23 8.45 -17.48
N ALA A 137 11.06 9.37 -17.93
CA ALA A 137 11.11 9.85 -19.31
C ALA A 137 11.48 8.80 -20.36
N ALA A 138 12.26 7.80 -20.00
CA ALA A 138 12.77 6.77 -20.91
C ALA A 138 12.28 5.35 -20.60
N HIS A 139 11.36 5.20 -19.67
CA HIS A 139 10.86 3.89 -19.25
C HIS A 139 9.39 3.73 -19.67
N PRO A 140 9.04 2.63 -20.38
CA PRO A 140 7.68 2.43 -20.88
C PRO A 140 6.66 2.14 -19.77
N TYR A 141 7.12 1.70 -18.61
CA TYR A 141 6.28 1.33 -17.47
C TYR A 141 6.44 2.29 -16.31
N ARG A 142 5.44 2.34 -15.42
CA ARG A 142 5.47 3.07 -14.14
C ARG A 142 5.69 2.14 -12.97
N PHE A 143 6.54 1.14 -13.14
CA PHE A 143 7.01 0.23 -12.09
C PHE A 143 8.37 -0.36 -12.46
N ASP A 144 9.12 -0.74 -11.43
CA ASP A 144 10.26 -1.64 -11.51
C ASP A 144 9.90 -2.96 -10.81
N ILE A 145 10.48 -4.07 -11.28
CA ILE A 145 10.29 -5.40 -10.69
C ILE A 145 11.63 -5.90 -10.16
N TYR A 146 11.63 -6.33 -8.92
CA TYR A 146 12.81 -6.89 -8.26
C TYR A 146 12.52 -8.29 -7.77
N HIS A 147 13.49 -9.17 -7.95
CA HIS A 147 13.54 -10.48 -7.34
C HIS A 147 14.42 -10.42 -6.09
N PHE A 148 13.87 -10.80 -4.95
CA PHE A 148 14.60 -10.93 -3.70
C PHE A 148 15.00 -12.37 -3.47
N ALA A 149 16.31 -12.62 -3.36
CA ALA A 149 16.87 -13.90 -3.00
C ALA A 149 18.23 -13.69 -2.32
N ASN A 150 18.60 -14.58 -1.39
CA ASN A 150 19.89 -14.56 -0.69
C ASN A 150 20.21 -13.19 -0.05
N GLY A 151 19.19 -12.52 0.50
CA GLY A 151 19.36 -11.25 1.22
C GLY A 151 19.52 -10.02 0.33
N SER A 152 19.29 -10.12 -0.98
CA SER A 152 19.44 -9.00 -1.92
C SER A 152 18.35 -8.93 -2.98
N TYR A 153 18.07 -7.72 -3.46
CA TYR A 153 17.19 -7.45 -4.57
C TYR A 153 17.96 -7.37 -5.90
N THR A 154 17.45 -8.02 -6.93
CA THR A 154 17.95 -7.92 -8.30
C THR A 154 16.84 -7.41 -9.19
N LEU A 155 17.11 -6.36 -9.99
CA LEU A 155 16.18 -5.85 -10.99
C LEU A 155 15.99 -6.92 -12.08
N ILE A 156 14.73 -7.21 -12.42
CA ILE A 156 14.38 -8.21 -13.44
C ILE A 156 13.34 -7.67 -14.42
N GLU A 157 13.27 -8.28 -15.59
CA GLU A 157 12.24 -8.00 -16.59
C GLU A 157 10.94 -8.80 -16.29
N GLN A 158 9.82 -8.39 -16.88
CA GLN A 158 8.50 -9.00 -16.62
C GLN A 158 8.45 -10.50 -16.99
N ASP A 159 9.17 -10.93 -18.01
CA ASP A 159 9.25 -12.32 -18.47
C ASP A 159 10.10 -13.23 -17.56
N GLN A 160 10.87 -12.63 -16.67
CA GLN A 160 11.70 -13.35 -15.69
C GLN A 160 10.99 -13.61 -14.36
N VAL A 161 9.76 -13.09 -14.21
CA VAL A 161 9.02 -13.21 -12.93
C VAL A 161 8.66 -14.66 -12.65
N ASN A 162 9.06 -15.15 -11.48
CA ASN A 162 8.58 -16.41 -10.94
C ASN A 162 7.23 -16.23 -10.24
N THR A 163 6.14 -16.60 -10.89
CA THR A 163 4.77 -16.46 -10.34
C THR A 163 4.41 -17.45 -9.23
N LYS A 164 5.34 -18.35 -8.85
CA LYS A 164 5.15 -19.32 -7.76
C LYS A 164 5.62 -18.81 -6.40
N ILE A 165 6.39 -17.73 -6.37
CA ILE A 165 6.83 -17.08 -5.13
C ILE A 165 5.90 -15.91 -4.79
N PRO A 166 5.82 -15.50 -3.51
CA PRO A 166 5.01 -14.36 -3.11
C PRO A 166 5.39 -13.08 -3.84
N ALA A 167 4.39 -12.24 -4.13
CA ALA A 167 4.59 -10.93 -4.73
C ALA A 167 4.06 -9.82 -3.82
N ILE A 168 4.85 -8.78 -3.64
CA ILE A 168 4.48 -7.57 -2.90
C ILE A 168 4.48 -6.41 -3.89
N PHE A 169 3.34 -5.74 -4.03
CA PHE A 169 3.20 -4.57 -4.88
C PHE A 169 3.10 -3.31 -4.03
N LYS A 170 4.03 -2.39 -4.22
CA LYS A 170 4.11 -1.07 -3.58
C LYS A 170 3.78 0.01 -4.63
N PRO A 171 2.49 0.26 -4.95
CA PRO A 171 2.11 1.18 -6.04
C PRO A 171 2.56 2.62 -5.80
N MET A 172 2.65 3.05 -4.54
CA MET A 172 3.12 4.40 -4.20
C MET A 172 4.64 4.50 -4.04
N GLY A 173 5.35 3.42 -4.36
CA GLY A 173 6.80 3.35 -4.21
C GLY A 173 7.27 3.06 -2.80
N CYS A 174 8.58 2.94 -2.62
CA CYS A 174 9.25 2.73 -1.33
C CYS A 174 10.75 3.06 -1.43
N PRO A 175 11.48 3.13 -0.29
CA PRO A 175 12.92 3.42 -0.32
C PRO A 175 13.79 2.26 -0.85
N LEU A 176 13.28 1.04 -0.90
CA LEU A 176 14.04 -0.15 -1.27
C LEU A 176 13.64 -0.72 -2.63
N PRO A 177 14.59 -1.37 -3.32
CA PRO A 177 16.04 -1.34 -3.09
C PRO A 177 16.68 -0.04 -3.54
N LYS A 178 15.94 0.75 -4.30
CA LYS A 178 16.29 2.09 -4.78
C LYS A 178 15.09 3.01 -4.52
N PRO A 179 15.28 4.19 -3.91
CA PRO A 179 14.20 5.12 -3.67
C PRO A 179 13.40 5.44 -4.94
N SER A 180 12.12 5.17 -4.90
CA SER A 180 11.15 5.49 -5.95
C SER A 180 9.81 5.81 -5.31
N TYR A 181 9.18 6.92 -5.70
CA TYR A 181 7.94 7.38 -5.06
C TYR A 181 6.97 7.99 -6.06
N VAL A 182 5.69 7.67 -5.86
CA VAL A 182 4.54 8.41 -6.38
C VAL A 182 4.06 9.31 -5.24
N ALA A 183 4.38 10.59 -5.27
CA ALA A 183 4.24 11.49 -4.13
C ALA A 183 3.49 12.78 -4.43
N SER A 184 3.86 13.56 -5.44
CA SER A 184 3.25 14.84 -5.77
C SER A 184 2.05 14.70 -6.73
N ASP A 185 1.23 15.75 -6.86
CA ASP A 185 0.11 15.77 -7.82
C ASP A 185 0.57 15.41 -9.24
N ALA A 186 1.74 15.90 -9.68
CA ALA A 186 2.28 15.56 -10.99
C ALA A 186 2.63 14.07 -11.12
N ASP A 187 3.11 13.45 -10.05
CA ASP A 187 3.34 12.00 -10.03
C ASP A 187 2.04 11.22 -10.15
N PHE A 188 1.01 11.63 -9.41
CA PHE A 188 -0.29 10.95 -9.45
C PHE A 188 -0.97 11.09 -10.82
N VAL A 189 -0.87 12.25 -11.48
CA VAL A 189 -1.40 12.43 -12.84
C VAL A 189 -0.71 11.48 -13.81
N ASP A 190 0.62 11.42 -13.79
CA ASP A 190 1.40 10.49 -14.64
C ASP A 190 1.06 9.03 -14.30
N TYR A 191 1.11 8.66 -13.02
CA TYR A 191 0.88 7.29 -12.57
C TYR A 191 -0.53 6.78 -12.89
N ILE A 192 -1.58 7.57 -12.59
CA ILE A 192 -2.97 7.20 -12.84
C ILE A 192 -3.23 7.08 -14.36
N THR A 193 -2.70 7.99 -15.17
CA THR A 193 -2.82 7.92 -16.63
C THR A 193 -2.25 6.62 -17.16
N GLU A 194 -1.06 6.25 -16.71
CA GLU A 194 -0.40 5.01 -17.12
C GLU A 194 -1.05 3.75 -16.51
N LEU A 195 -1.63 3.87 -15.31
CA LEU A 195 -2.38 2.79 -14.69
C LEU A 195 -3.65 2.46 -15.49
N MET A 196 -4.40 3.48 -15.90
CA MET A 196 -5.56 3.34 -16.81
C MET A 196 -5.15 2.78 -18.18
N GLY A 197 -3.99 3.17 -18.71
CA GLY A 197 -3.39 2.64 -19.93
C GLY A 197 -2.85 1.22 -19.79
N GLY A 198 -2.72 0.73 -18.57
CA GLY A 198 -2.18 -0.61 -18.27
C GLY A 198 -0.65 -0.66 -18.22
N PHE A 199 0.03 0.47 -18.10
CA PHE A 199 1.50 0.55 -18.05
C PHE A 199 2.07 0.74 -16.63
N ALA A 200 1.20 0.81 -15.62
CA ALA A 200 1.60 0.89 -14.20
C ALA A 200 1.36 -0.40 -13.40
N ILE A 201 0.98 -1.47 -14.09
CA ILE A 201 0.76 -2.80 -13.52
C ILE A 201 1.44 -3.85 -14.42
N PRO A 202 2.22 -4.80 -13.88
CA PRO A 202 2.80 -5.90 -14.66
C PRO A 202 1.73 -6.75 -15.38
N THR A 203 2.05 -7.23 -16.56
CA THR A 203 1.09 -7.96 -17.40
C THR A 203 0.54 -9.20 -16.70
N TRP A 204 1.39 -9.98 -16.03
CA TRP A 204 0.96 -11.17 -15.30
C TRP A 204 0.01 -10.85 -14.12
N LEU A 205 0.15 -9.68 -13.48
CA LEU A 205 -0.78 -9.23 -12.44
C LEU A 205 -2.13 -8.82 -12.99
N LYS A 206 -2.20 -8.34 -14.23
CA LYS A 206 -3.49 -8.04 -14.88
C LYS A 206 -4.32 -9.30 -15.08
N ASP A 207 -3.67 -10.42 -15.38
CA ASP A 207 -4.33 -11.72 -15.50
C ASP A 207 -4.64 -12.30 -14.12
N TYR A 208 -3.68 -12.23 -13.19
CA TYR A 208 -3.84 -12.75 -11.83
C TYR A 208 -5.00 -12.11 -11.05
N ARG A 209 -5.22 -10.81 -11.22
CA ARG A 209 -6.27 -10.06 -10.50
C ARG A 209 -7.71 -10.36 -10.96
N GLN A 210 -7.88 -11.06 -12.07
CA GLN A 210 -9.23 -11.38 -12.59
C GLN A 210 -9.99 -12.25 -11.59
N GLU A 211 -11.25 -11.85 -11.30
CA GLU A 211 -12.15 -12.50 -10.36
C GLU A 211 -11.63 -12.61 -8.90
N LYS A 212 -10.53 -11.94 -8.57
CA LYS A 212 -10.06 -11.88 -7.18
C LYS A 212 -10.97 -11.02 -6.32
N GLN A 213 -10.96 -11.30 -5.03
CA GLN A 213 -11.56 -10.46 -4.00
C GLN A 213 -10.46 -9.76 -3.20
N TYR A 214 -10.79 -8.66 -2.58
CA TYR A 214 -9.80 -7.84 -1.86
C TYR A 214 -10.21 -7.64 -0.40
N LEU A 215 -9.24 -7.63 0.49
CA LEU A 215 -9.44 -7.25 1.89
C LEU A 215 -8.70 -5.95 2.17
N PHE A 216 -9.47 -4.86 2.33
CA PHE A 216 -8.94 -3.53 2.60
C PHE A 216 -8.72 -3.35 4.10
N LEU A 217 -7.47 -3.12 4.48
CA LEU A 217 -7.01 -2.95 5.86
C LEU A 217 -6.40 -1.56 6.03
N GLY A 218 -6.87 -0.80 7.01
CA GLY A 218 -6.37 0.54 7.29
C GLY A 218 -6.63 1.58 6.19
N MET A 219 -7.60 1.34 5.30
CA MET A 219 -8.03 2.28 4.27
C MET A 219 -9.21 3.12 4.75
N ARG A 220 -9.25 4.40 4.37
CA ARG A 220 -10.35 5.32 4.74
C ARG A 220 -11.20 5.79 3.56
N PHE A 221 -10.88 5.57 2.35
CA PHE A 221 -11.63 5.95 1.14
C PHE A 221 -12.16 7.39 1.12
N THR A 222 -11.49 8.30 1.81
CA THR A 222 -11.93 9.71 1.94
C THR A 222 -11.26 10.62 0.92
N ARG A 223 -10.15 10.19 0.31
CA ARG A 223 -9.34 10.97 -0.63
C ARG A 223 -9.53 10.46 -2.06
N ASP A 224 -9.60 11.41 -3.01
CA ASP A 224 -9.88 11.09 -4.41
C ASP A 224 -8.73 10.31 -5.07
N THR A 225 -7.49 10.69 -4.79
CA THR A 225 -6.31 10.00 -5.34
C THR A 225 -6.24 8.54 -4.89
N GLU A 226 -6.50 8.27 -3.61
CA GLU A 226 -6.53 6.91 -3.06
C GLU A 226 -7.63 6.06 -3.72
N ARG A 227 -8.85 6.63 -3.86
CA ARG A 227 -9.97 5.95 -4.51
C ARG A 227 -9.71 5.65 -5.98
N MET A 228 -9.08 6.57 -6.71
CA MET A 228 -8.75 6.39 -8.13
C MET A 228 -7.74 5.26 -8.30
N VAL A 229 -6.61 5.34 -7.62
CA VAL A 229 -5.57 4.30 -7.69
C VAL A 229 -6.14 2.94 -7.29
N MET A 230 -6.84 2.85 -6.15
CA MET A 230 -7.44 1.61 -5.69
C MET A 230 -8.41 1.03 -6.75
N SER A 231 -9.29 1.86 -7.31
CA SER A 231 -10.30 1.40 -8.28
C SER A 231 -9.67 0.78 -9.53
N ASP A 232 -8.54 1.31 -9.99
CA ASP A 232 -7.82 0.78 -11.15
C ASP A 232 -6.98 -0.46 -10.79
N LEU A 233 -6.39 -0.49 -9.60
CA LEU A 233 -5.63 -1.66 -9.13
C LEU A 233 -6.50 -2.90 -8.98
N ILE A 234 -7.73 -2.76 -8.49
CA ILE A 234 -8.70 -3.86 -8.35
C ILE A 234 -9.56 -4.08 -9.60
N TYR A 235 -9.24 -3.43 -10.71
CA TYR A 235 -9.99 -3.65 -11.97
C TYR A 235 -9.94 -5.13 -12.37
N GLY A 236 -11.12 -5.69 -12.65
CA GLY A 236 -11.27 -7.14 -12.89
C GLY A 236 -11.60 -7.97 -11.63
N ALA A 237 -11.77 -7.34 -10.48
CA ALA A 237 -12.27 -7.99 -9.27
C ALA A 237 -13.63 -8.67 -9.51
N ASN A 238 -13.97 -9.64 -8.66
CA ASN A 238 -15.25 -10.33 -8.71
C ASN A 238 -16.42 -9.32 -8.71
N LYS A 239 -17.35 -9.48 -9.65
CA LYS A 239 -18.41 -8.50 -9.90
C LYS A 239 -19.53 -8.55 -8.87
N GLU A 240 -19.77 -9.71 -8.26
CA GLU A 240 -20.81 -9.85 -7.24
C GLU A 240 -20.33 -9.32 -5.89
N LEU A 241 -19.09 -9.61 -5.53
CA LEU A 241 -18.45 -9.17 -4.30
C LEU A 241 -16.97 -8.91 -4.55
N SER A 242 -16.61 -7.64 -4.71
CA SER A 242 -15.22 -7.25 -4.98
C SER A 242 -14.31 -7.42 -3.77
N GLY A 243 -14.87 -7.48 -2.56
CA GLY A 243 -14.10 -7.71 -1.34
C GLY A 243 -14.74 -7.15 -0.08
N TRP A 244 -13.92 -6.95 0.93
CA TRP A 244 -14.32 -6.44 2.24
C TRP A 244 -13.42 -5.29 2.67
N ALA A 245 -14.00 -4.36 3.44
CA ALA A 245 -13.24 -3.28 4.08
C ALA A 245 -13.50 -3.29 5.58
N LEU A 246 -12.43 -3.34 6.38
CA LEU A 246 -12.51 -3.23 7.84
C LEU A 246 -12.34 -1.75 8.22
N ILE A 247 -13.41 -1.14 8.72
CA ILE A 247 -13.45 0.26 9.18
C ILE A 247 -14.35 0.34 10.41
N ALA A 248 -13.79 0.65 11.57
CA ALA A 248 -14.52 0.67 12.83
C ALA A 248 -15.61 1.77 12.87
N ASP A 249 -15.34 2.92 12.29
CA ASP A 249 -16.19 4.11 12.31
C ASP A 249 -16.39 4.73 10.91
N PRO A 250 -17.05 4.01 9.98
CA PRO A 250 -17.21 4.46 8.60
C PRO A 250 -18.14 5.66 8.48
N THR A 251 -17.74 6.62 7.65
CA THR A 251 -18.58 7.75 7.28
C THR A 251 -19.64 7.36 6.24
N ASP A 252 -20.71 8.14 6.10
CA ASP A 252 -21.73 7.92 5.06
C ASP A 252 -21.16 7.95 3.63
N LYS A 253 -20.11 8.75 3.40
CA LYS A 253 -19.42 8.79 2.11
C LYS A 253 -18.66 7.50 1.82
N GLU A 254 -18.00 6.94 2.82
CA GLU A 254 -17.31 5.66 2.71
C GLU A 254 -18.31 4.53 2.46
N ARG A 255 -19.40 4.46 3.23
CA ARG A 255 -20.48 3.47 3.01
C ARG A 255 -20.99 3.49 1.58
N LYS A 256 -21.38 4.67 1.06
CA LYS A 256 -21.87 4.84 -0.31
C LYS A 256 -20.82 4.47 -1.37
N PHE A 257 -19.55 4.76 -1.12
CA PHE A 257 -18.48 4.42 -2.04
C PHE A 257 -18.23 2.91 -2.10
N LEU A 258 -18.18 2.26 -0.95
CA LEU A 258 -17.97 0.81 -0.83
C LEU A 258 -19.13 0.02 -1.45
N ASP A 259 -20.37 0.43 -1.18
CA ASP A 259 -21.57 -0.16 -1.77
C ASP A 259 -21.53 -0.07 -3.31
N LYS A 260 -21.21 1.10 -3.86
CA LYS A 260 -21.07 1.32 -5.32
C LYS A 260 -19.97 0.42 -5.94
N LYS A 261 -19.00 -0.01 -5.15
CA LYS A 261 -17.88 -0.87 -5.60
C LYS A 261 -18.09 -2.36 -5.31
N ASN A 262 -19.25 -2.74 -4.78
CA ASN A 262 -19.54 -4.10 -4.31
C ASN A 262 -18.51 -4.58 -3.28
N ILE A 263 -18.11 -3.69 -2.37
CA ILE A 263 -17.22 -3.99 -1.25
C ILE A 263 -18.05 -4.01 0.03
N GLN A 264 -18.08 -5.15 0.69
CA GLN A 264 -18.80 -5.32 1.95
C GLN A 264 -18.04 -4.61 3.09
N LEU A 265 -18.74 -3.76 3.82
CA LEU A 265 -18.19 -3.10 5.00
C LEU A 265 -18.31 -4.03 6.22
N ILE A 266 -17.20 -4.18 6.94
CA ILE A 266 -17.13 -4.80 8.26
C ILE A 266 -16.77 -3.69 9.26
N GLU A 267 -17.71 -3.34 10.15
CA GLU A 267 -17.55 -2.24 11.11
C GLU A 267 -16.67 -2.67 12.30
N GLN A 268 -15.43 -3.04 11.99
CA GLN A 268 -14.39 -3.43 12.94
C GLN A 268 -13.04 -2.88 12.47
N ASP A 269 -12.12 -2.73 13.41
CA ASP A 269 -10.71 -2.44 13.07
C ASP A 269 -10.00 -3.70 12.60
N TRP A 270 -8.92 -3.54 11.83
CA TRP A 270 -8.07 -4.65 11.39
C TRP A 270 -7.44 -5.43 12.56
N VAL A 271 -7.38 -4.87 13.75
CA VAL A 271 -6.93 -5.54 14.99
C VAL A 271 -7.73 -6.82 15.25
N SER A 272 -9.01 -6.86 14.87
CA SER A 272 -9.84 -8.07 15.00
C SER A 272 -9.31 -9.28 14.21
N LEU A 273 -8.55 -9.07 13.14
CA LEU A 273 -7.86 -10.16 12.44
C LEU A 273 -6.71 -10.75 13.26
N LEU A 274 -5.99 -9.93 14.03
CA LEU A 274 -4.90 -10.38 14.89
C LEU A 274 -5.41 -11.23 16.04
N GLU A 275 -6.54 -10.84 16.65
CA GLU A 275 -7.17 -11.59 17.73
C GLU A 275 -7.50 -13.01 17.28
N ILE A 276 -8.10 -13.16 16.11
CA ILE A 276 -8.47 -14.47 15.55
C ILE A 276 -7.23 -15.29 15.13
N THR A 277 -6.22 -14.65 14.56
CA THR A 277 -4.99 -15.38 14.22
C THR A 277 -4.28 -15.90 15.47
N ALA A 278 -4.29 -15.16 16.55
CA ALA A 278 -3.74 -15.59 17.84
C ALA A 278 -4.53 -16.75 18.46
N GLU A 279 -5.86 -16.70 18.39
CA GLU A 279 -6.74 -17.79 18.86
C GLU A 279 -6.54 -19.10 18.06
N ASN A 280 -6.31 -19.00 16.75
CA ASN A 280 -6.09 -20.17 15.89
C ASN A 280 -4.66 -20.78 16.06
N ALA A 281 -3.72 -20.04 16.66
CA ALA A 281 -2.35 -20.51 16.90
C ALA A 281 -2.14 -21.13 18.29
N ALA A 282 -3.12 -20.97 19.22
CA ALA A 282 -3.11 -21.48 20.58
C ALA A 282 -3.76 -22.87 20.67
#